data_f8c609270547631bccbf2fdbb373c551
#
_entry.id   f8c609270547631bccbf2fdbb373c551
#
_cell.length_a   1.000
_cell.length_b   1.000
_cell.length_c   1.000
_cell.angle_alpha   90.00
_cell.angle_beta   90.00
_cell.angle_gamma   90.00
#
_symmetry.space_group_name_H-M   'P 1'
#
loop_
_entity.id
_entity.type
_entity.pdbx_description
1 polymer ?
#
loop_
_entity_poly.entity_id
_entity_poly.type
_entity_poly.pdbx_seq_one_letter_code
_entity_poly.pdbx_strand_id
1 'polypeptide(L)'
;MESYYFQMDELSVGYNGKPLIEHINIGVKKGEIVTLIGPNGSGKSTILKSIAGQLALLGGTIMLGSSHLEEMSLSRRAQSMAVLLTERLRTEMMTCEDVVATGRYPYTGRFGILSEKDREAVAEAMKLVHVEELKDQDFTRISDGQRQRIMLARAICQEPEILILDEPTSYLDVKYKLEFLSVLQEMKRKKKLTVIMSLHEIELAEIISDHILCIREHRVDRMGTPAEVLDKGYIAKLFDITAGSYEETTGNVELPAPRGELEVFVMAGGGSGRSVYRKLQREGTPFATGILFRNDLDYPTARALAGKVIATEAFEPVPRETLQEAKNILSNCKKLICCRKSFGSFEKENEELLNWAQEKEIEIEFQNAGEI
;
A
#
# COMPACT_ATOMS: atom_id res chain seq x y z
N MET A 1 15.55 10.60 -26.77
CA MET A 1 14.28 9.93 -26.43
C MET A 1 14.58 8.88 -25.37
N GLU A 2 13.88 8.90 -24.25
CA GLU A 2 14.01 7.83 -23.27
C GLU A 2 13.49 6.52 -23.89
N SER A 3 14.31 5.46 -23.84
CA SER A 3 13.94 4.16 -24.40
C SER A 3 13.15 3.40 -23.35
N TYR A 4 11.83 3.32 -23.51
CA TYR A 4 10.97 2.43 -22.70
C TYR A 4 11.14 0.99 -23.15
N TYR A 5 11.10 0.08 -22.18
CA TYR A 5 11.16 -1.37 -22.44
C TYR A 5 9.76 -1.96 -22.63
N PHE A 6 8.79 -1.46 -21.90
CA PHE A 6 7.39 -1.77 -22.07
C PHE A 6 6.60 -0.47 -22.27
N GLN A 7 5.76 -0.43 -23.30
CA GLN A 7 4.99 0.77 -23.63
C GLN A 7 3.58 0.41 -24.04
N MET A 8 2.63 1.21 -23.58
CA MET A 8 1.23 1.20 -24.05
C MET A 8 0.96 2.55 -24.71
N ASP A 9 0.48 2.52 -25.95
CA ASP A 9 0.14 3.72 -26.72
C ASP A 9 -1.35 3.69 -27.10
N GLU A 10 -2.09 4.71 -26.67
CA GLU A 10 -3.52 4.88 -26.91
C GLU A 10 -4.34 3.59 -26.63
N LEU A 11 -3.89 2.82 -25.62
CA LEU A 11 -4.46 1.52 -25.34
C LEU A 11 -5.90 1.66 -24.83
N SER A 12 -6.82 0.88 -25.41
CA SER A 12 -8.21 0.74 -24.99
C SER A 12 -8.49 -0.70 -24.56
N VAL A 13 -8.99 -0.88 -23.34
CA VAL A 13 -9.24 -2.20 -22.74
C VAL A 13 -10.69 -2.30 -22.24
N GLY A 14 -11.24 -3.53 -22.27
CA GLY A 14 -12.63 -3.73 -21.84
C GLY A 14 -13.11 -5.15 -22.12
N TYR A 15 -14.43 -5.33 -22.14
CA TYR A 15 -15.08 -6.62 -22.29
C TYR A 15 -16.12 -6.60 -23.43
N ASN A 16 -16.22 -7.72 -24.15
CA ASN A 16 -17.27 -7.92 -25.18
C ASN A 16 -17.33 -6.77 -26.21
N GLY A 17 -16.19 -6.24 -26.63
CA GLY A 17 -16.10 -5.13 -27.58
C GLY A 17 -16.50 -3.75 -27.04
N LYS A 18 -16.75 -3.64 -25.73
CA LYS A 18 -17.06 -2.36 -25.08
C LYS A 18 -15.86 -1.91 -24.26
N PRO A 19 -15.30 -0.73 -24.54
CA PRO A 19 -14.19 -0.19 -23.77
C PRO A 19 -14.64 0.13 -22.34
N LEU A 20 -13.77 -0.20 -21.38
CA LEU A 20 -13.90 0.18 -19.99
C LEU A 20 -12.94 1.34 -19.68
N ILE A 21 -11.72 1.26 -20.18
CA ILE A 21 -10.70 2.32 -20.04
C ILE A 21 -10.11 2.57 -21.43
N GLU A 22 -9.98 3.83 -21.79
CA GLU A 22 -9.45 4.28 -23.08
C GLU A 22 -8.25 5.20 -22.87
N HIS A 23 -7.48 5.39 -23.93
CA HIS A 23 -6.33 6.32 -23.98
C HIS A 23 -5.28 6.10 -22.90
N ILE A 24 -4.94 4.82 -22.64
CA ILE A 24 -3.88 4.48 -21.69
C ILE A 24 -2.53 4.66 -22.38
N ASN A 25 -1.73 5.60 -21.89
CA ASN A 25 -0.39 5.91 -22.38
C ASN A 25 0.61 5.74 -21.23
N ILE A 26 1.45 4.71 -21.29
CA ILE A 26 2.40 4.37 -20.22
C ILE A 26 3.71 3.88 -20.83
N GLY A 27 4.83 4.38 -20.33
CA GLY A 27 6.16 3.88 -20.62
C GLY A 27 6.86 3.39 -19.35
N VAL A 28 7.44 2.20 -19.41
CA VAL A 28 8.15 1.54 -18.29
C VAL A 28 9.56 1.17 -18.74
N LYS A 29 10.57 1.57 -18.01
CA LYS A 29 11.95 1.20 -18.28
C LYS A 29 12.26 -0.22 -17.81
N LYS A 30 13.28 -0.85 -18.39
CA LYS A 30 13.67 -2.20 -17.98
C LYS A 30 14.17 -2.21 -16.53
N GLY A 31 13.59 -3.08 -15.72
CA GLY A 31 13.91 -3.19 -14.30
C GLY A 31 13.18 -2.19 -13.41
N GLU A 32 12.11 -1.58 -13.88
CA GLU A 32 11.21 -0.76 -13.04
C GLU A 32 10.03 -1.57 -12.53
N ILE A 33 9.50 -1.16 -11.39
CA ILE A 33 8.27 -1.67 -10.80
C ILE A 33 7.20 -0.58 -10.91
N VAL A 34 6.12 -0.90 -11.63
CA VAL A 34 4.93 -0.04 -11.76
C VAL A 34 3.77 -0.67 -11.03
N THR A 35 3.15 0.08 -10.12
CA THR A 35 2.01 -0.39 -9.35
C THR A 35 0.73 0.38 -9.71
N LEU A 36 -0.31 -0.36 -10.04
CA LEU A 36 -1.65 0.16 -10.29
C LEU A 36 -2.40 0.26 -8.96
N ILE A 37 -2.89 1.43 -8.60
CA ILE A 37 -3.75 1.65 -7.44
C ILE A 37 -5.08 2.29 -7.84
N GLY A 38 -6.09 2.13 -7.02
CA GLY A 38 -7.42 2.70 -7.23
C GLY A 38 -8.54 1.84 -6.65
N PRO A 39 -9.76 2.34 -6.59
CA PRO A 39 -10.92 1.64 -6.04
C PRO A 39 -11.17 0.27 -6.69
N ASN A 40 -11.90 -0.60 -5.98
CA ASN A 40 -12.37 -1.84 -6.56
C ASN A 40 -13.28 -1.55 -7.76
N GLY A 41 -13.13 -2.35 -8.82
CA GLY A 41 -13.89 -2.13 -10.06
C GLY A 41 -13.37 -1.00 -10.95
N SER A 42 -12.32 -0.27 -10.59
CA SER A 42 -11.77 0.83 -11.42
C SER A 42 -11.17 0.37 -12.75
N GLY A 43 -10.86 -0.94 -12.90
CA GLY A 43 -10.34 -1.52 -14.14
C GLY A 43 -8.88 -1.99 -14.07
N LYS A 44 -8.24 -2.00 -12.89
CA LYS A 44 -6.84 -2.47 -12.71
C LYS A 44 -6.62 -3.86 -13.29
N SER A 45 -7.41 -4.84 -12.86
CA SER A 45 -7.32 -6.22 -13.36
C SER A 45 -7.65 -6.34 -14.85
N THR A 46 -8.51 -5.45 -15.40
CA THR A 46 -8.80 -5.41 -16.84
C THR A 46 -7.55 -4.99 -17.63
N ILE A 47 -6.83 -3.97 -17.17
CA ILE A 47 -5.55 -3.56 -17.78
C ILE A 47 -4.56 -4.72 -17.71
N LEU A 48 -4.35 -5.33 -16.55
CA LEU A 48 -3.39 -6.43 -16.37
C LEU A 48 -3.75 -7.65 -17.22
N LYS A 49 -5.02 -8.05 -17.31
CA LYS A 49 -5.52 -9.14 -18.17
C LYS A 49 -5.32 -8.82 -19.65
N SER A 50 -5.50 -7.58 -20.07
CA SER A 50 -5.27 -7.15 -21.46
C SER A 50 -3.77 -7.21 -21.80
N ILE A 51 -2.90 -6.73 -20.91
CA ILE A 51 -1.43 -6.84 -21.08
C ILE A 51 -1.01 -8.32 -21.15
N ALA A 52 -1.59 -9.17 -20.29
CA ALA A 52 -1.33 -10.60 -20.27
C ALA A 52 -1.85 -11.34 -21.52
N GLY A 53 -2.64 -10.67 -22.36
CA GLY A 53 -3.24 -11.26 -23.57
C GLY A 53 -4.43 -12.18 -23.28
N GLN A 54 -5.01 -12.11 -22.08
CA GLN A 54 -6.24 -12.85 -21.74
C GLN A 54 -7.49 -12.13 -22.23
N LEU A 55 -7.41 -10.83 -22.43
CA LEU A 55 -8.45 -10.01 -23.05
C LEU A 55 -7.92 -9.39 -24.33
N ALA A 56 -8.73 -9.40 -25.38
CA ALA A 56 -8.39 -8.73 -26.62
C ALA A 56 -8.30 -7.22 -26.41
N LEU A 57 -7.31 -6.59 -27.03
CA LEU A 57 -7.23 -5.13 -27.09
C LEU A 57 -8.37 -4.57 -27.94
N LEU A 58 -8.97 -3.49 -27.50
CA LEU A 58 -10.04 -2.80 -28.20
C LEU A 58 -9.53 -1.62 -29.02
N GLY A 59 -8.30 -1.21 -28.81
CA GLY A 59 -7.57 -0.15 -29.53
C GLY A 59 -6.20 0.07 -28.98
N GLY A 60 -5.36 0.79 -29.69
CA GLY A 60 -3.98 1.07 -29.32
C GLY A 60 -3.03 -0.11 -29.52
N THR A 61 -1.83 0.02 -28.98
CA THR A 61 -0.76 -1.00 -29.12
C THR A 61 0.02 -1.20 -27.83
N ILE A 62 0.60 -2.38 -27.68
CA ILE A 62 1.55 -2.70 -26.61
C ILE A 62 2.88 -3.08 -27.23
N MET A 63 3.94 -2.41 -26.82
CA MET A 63 5.33 -2.71 -27.21
C MET A 63 6.08 -3.41 -26.08
N LEU A 64 6.86 -4.43 -26.41
CA LEU A 64 7.80 -5.09 -25.53
C LEU A 64 9.20 -5.05 -26.20
N GLY A 65 10.09 -4.25 -25.68
CA GLY A 65 11.34 -3.90 -26.37
C GLY A 65 11.06 -3.23 -27.69
N SER A 66 11.49 -3.82 -28.79
CA SER A 66 11.27 -3.34 -30.15
C SER A 66 10.12 -4.04 -30.90
N SER A 67 9.35 -4.91 -30.25
CA SER A 67 8.34 -5.74 -30.89
C SER A 67 6.94 -5.40 -30.38
N HIS A 68 5.98 -5.36 -31.29
CA HIS A 68 4.57 -5.32 -30.90
C HIS A 68 4.19 -6.65 -30.22
N LEU A 69 3.55 -6.57 -29.06
CA LEU A 69 3.18 -7.75 -28.27
C LEU A 69 2.28 -8.70 -29.06
N GLU A 70 1.39 -8.15 -29.90
CA GLU A 70 0.46 -8.92 -30.73
C GLU A 70 1.15 -9.72 -31.84
N GLU A 71 2.30 -9.23 -32.34
CA GLU A 71 3.08 -9.89 -33.40
C GLU A 71 4.02 -10.98 -32.85
N MET A 72 4.23 -11.02 -31.54
CA MET A 72 5.08 -12.02 -30.90
C MET A 72 4.42 -13.40 -30.94
N SER A 73 5.19 -14.44 -31.28
CA SER A 73 4.72 -15.81 -31.13
C SER A 73 4.37 -16.13 -29.68
N LEU A 74 3.39 -17.01 -29.45
CA LEU A 74 2.97 -17.41 -28.10
C LEU A 74 4.16 -17.94 -27.26
N SER A 75 5.08 -18.70 -27.87
CA SER A 75 6.27 -19.20 -27.19
C SER A 75 7.18 -18.07 -26.73
N ARG A 76 7.47 -17.10 -27.60
CA ARG A 76 8.32 -15.95 -27.27
C ARG A 76 7.68 -15.07 -26.20
N ARG A 77 6.36 -14.82 -26.31
CA ARG A 77 5.60 -14.10 -25.28
C ARG A 77 5.69 -14.82 -23.94
N ALA A 78 5.46 -16.16 -23.93
CA ALA A 78 5.55 -16.96 -22.72
C ALA A 78 6.98 -17.05 -22.14
N GLN A 79 8.04 -16.89 -22.92
CA GLN A 79 9.41 -16.80 -22.42
C GLN A 79 9.75 -15.42 -21.84
N SER A 80 9.14 -14.35 -22.37
CA SER A 80 9.43 -12.98 -21.95
C SER A 80 8.54 -12.50 -20.80
N MET A 81 7.34 -13.05 -20.66
CA MET A 81 6.32 -12.54 -19.73
C MET A 81 5.74 -13.67 -18.87
N ALA A 82 5.82 -13.52 -17.55
CA ALA A 82 5.10 -14.36 -16.60
C ALA A 82 3.92 -13.61 -16.01
N VAL A 83 2.87 -14.34 -15.66
CA VAL A 83 1.61 -13.76 -15.20
C VAL A 83 1.11 -14.51 -13.98
N LEU A 84 0.79 -13.76 -12.92
CA LEU A 84 0.12 -14.25 -11.72
C LEU A 84 -1.16 -13.40 -11.52
N LEU A 85 -2.29 -13.95 -11.91
CA LEU A 85 -3.59 -13.32 -11.69
C LEU A 85 -4.33 -14.00 -10.54
N THR A 86 -5.35 -13.34 -10.04
CA THR A 86 -6.16 -13.77 -8.88
C THR A 86 -6.96 -15.06 -9.11
N GLU A 87 -6.96 -15.60 -10.34
CA GLU A 87 -7.69 -16.82 -10.65
C GLU A 87 -7.05 -18.05 -9.98
N ARG A 88 -7.87 -18.82 -9.25
CA ARG A 88 -7.39 -20.04 -8.59
C ARG A 88 -7.05 -21.11 -9.63
N LEU A 89 -5.79 -21.52 -9.64
CA LEU A 89 -5.37 -22.69 -10.41
C LEU A 89 -6.07 -23.93 -9.81
N ARG A 90 -6.87 -24.60 -10.62
CA ARG A 90 -7.45 -25.90 -10.26
C ARG A 90 -6.51 -27.00 -10.76
N THR A 91 -5.79 -27.61 -9.85
CA THR A 91 -4.91 -28.74 -10.13
C THR A 91 -5.38 -29.93 -9.31
N GLU A 92 -5.41 -31.10 -9.90
CA GLU A 92 -5.64 -32.36 -9.18
C GLU A 92 -4.36 -33.17 -9.21
N MET A 93 -3.98 -33.78 -8.09
CA MET A 93 -2.83 -34.69 -7.94
C MET A 93 -1.46 -34.11 -8.35
N MET A 94 -1.24 -32.79 -8.19
CA MET A 94 0.05 -32.16 -8.40
C MET A 94 0.72 -31.82 -7.07
N THR A 95 2.01 -32.10 -6.97
CA THR A 95 2.84 -31.57 -5.88
C THR A 95 3.11 -30.10 -6.08
N CYS A 96 3.58 -29.41 -5.03
CA CYS A 96 4.02 -28.03 -5.15
C CYS A 96 5.16 -27.86 -6.15
N GLU A 97 6.10 -28.84 -6.21
CA GLU A 97 7.18 -28.85 -7.18
C GLU A 97 6.64 -28.98 -8.61
N ASP A 98 5.66 -29.87 -8.84
CA ASP A 98 5.03 -30.02 -10.17
C ASP A 98 4.38 -28.72 -10.64
N VAL A 99 3.71 -28.00 -9.72
CA VAL A 99 3.10 -26.69 -10.03
C VAL A 99 4.18 -25.68 -10.43
N VAL A 100 5.28 -25.59 -9.69
CA VAL A 100 6.40 -24.68 -10.03
C VAL A 100 7.02 -25.08 -11.38
N ALA A 101 7.19 -26.37 -11.62
CA ALA A 101 7.76 -26.92 -12.86
C ALA A 101 6.93 -26.55 -14.11
N THR A 102 5.62 -26.33 -13.97
CA THR A 102 4.80 -25.82 -15.11
C THR A 102 5.30 -24.47 -15.63
N GLY A 103 6.04 -23.68 -14.83
CA GLY A 103 6.70 -22.46 -15.27
C GLY A 103 7.76 -22.69 -16.36
N ARG A 104 8.25 -23.92 -16.50
CA ARG A 104 9.24 -24.29 -17.54
C ARG A 104 8.63 -24.69 -18.86
N TYR A 105 7.29 -24.82 -19.00
CA TYR A 105 6.65 -25.22 -20.26
C TYR A 105 7.09 -24.43 -21.49
N PRO A 106 7.36 -23.12 -21.45
CA PRO A 106 7.88 -22.40 -22.61
C PRO A 106 9.23 -22.90 -23.12
N TYR A 107 9.95 -23.74 -22.35
CA TYR A 107 11.29 -24.26 -22.65
C TYR A 107 11.33 -25.74 -22.90
N THR A 108 10.32 -26.53 -22.49
CA THR A 108 10.36 -28.01 -22.50
C THR A 108 9.98 -28.68 -23.82
N GLY A 109 9.62 -27.89 -24.82
CA GLY A 109 9.20 -28.43 -26.11
C GLY A 109 7.89 -29.23 -26.04
N ARG A 110 7.66 -30.06 -27.11
CA ARG A 110 6.35 -30.71 -27.33
C ARG A 110 5.99 -31.80 -26.32
N PHE A 111 6.98 -32.40 -25.68
CA PHE A 111 6.77 -33.49 -24.73
C PHE A 111 6.77 -33.08 -23.25
N GLY A 112 7.02 -31.83 -22.97
CA GLY A 112 7.01 -31.33 -21.59
C GLY A 112 8.10 -31.92 -20.68
N ILE A 113 9.17 -32.52 -21.26
CA ILE A 113 10.24 -33.15 -20.48
C ILE A 113 11.20 -32.09 -19.96
N LEU A 114 11.36 -32.02 -18.64
CA LEU A 114 12.29 -31.11 -17.96
C LEU A 114 13.75 -31.61 -18.17
N SER A 115 14.60 -30.69 -18.63
CA SER A 115 16.05 -30.88 -18.62
C SER A 115 16.61 -30.72 -17.20
N GLU A 116 17.89 -31.03 -17.00
CA GLU A 116 18.56 -30.78 -15.73
C GLU A 116 18.56 -29.29 -15.37
N LYS A 117 18.80 -28.41 -16.34
CA LYS A 117 18.70 -26.94 -16.17
C LYS A 117 17.31 -26.48 -15.73
N ASP A 118 16.25 -27.12 -16.24
CA ASP A 118 14.89 -26.78 -15.83
C ASP A 118 14.62 -27.18 -14.38
N ARG A 119 15.15 -28.35 -13.95
CA ARG A 119 15.04 -28.80 -12.54
C ARG A 119 15.80 -27.89 -11.59
N GLU A 120 16.98 -27.42 -11.98
CA GLU A 120 17.76 -26.43 -11.24
C GLU A 120 16.97 -25.11 -11.10
N ALA A 121 16.37 -24.61 -12.18
CA ALA A 121 15.53 -23.41 -12.15
C ALA A 121 14.30 -23.55 -11.23
N VAL A 122 13.69 -24.74 -11.20
CA VAL A 122 12.58 -25.05 -10.27
C VAL A 122 13.08 -24.97 -8.82
N ALA A 123 14.18 -25.65 -8.50
CA ALA A 123 14.74 -25.66 -7.15
C ALA A 123 15.18 -24.25 -6.70
N GLU A 124 15.84 -23.49 -7.58
CA GLU A 124 16.25 -22.10 -7.31
C GLU A 124 15.02 -21.19 -7.04
N ALA A 125 13.99 -21.33 -7.86
CA ALA A 125 12.77 -20.53 -7.68
C ALA A 125 12.05 -20.86 -6.36
N MET A 126 11.96 -22.14 -5.98
CA MET A 126 11.38 -22.55 -4.70
C MET A 126 12.19 -22.04 -3.51
N LYS A 127 13.52 -22.09 -3.61
CA LYS A 127 14.43 -21.55 -2.59
C LYS A 127 14.27 -20.04 -2.42
N LEU A 128 14.15 -19.29 -3.52
CA LEU A 128 14.06 -17.83 -3.51
C LEU A 128 12.82 -17.33 -2.75
N VAL A 129 11.74 -18.10 -2.76
CA VAL A 129 10.50 -17.75 -2.05
C VAL A 129 10.27 -18.57 -0.77
N HIS A 130 11.29 -19.29 -0.31
CA HIS A 130 11.28 -20.08 0.93
C HIS A 130 10.11 -21.06 1.04
N VAL A 131 10.02 -22.00 0.04
CA VAL A 131 9.00 -23.04 -0.02
C VAL A 131 9.55 -24.43 -0.34
N GLU A 132 10.86 -24.65 -0.15
CA GLU A 132 11.52 -25.94 -0.46
C GLU A 132 10.91 -27.08 0.36
N GLU A 133 10.51 -26.81 1.59
CA GLU A 133 9.88 -27.77 2.49
C GLU A 133 8.50 -28.25 2.02
N LEU A 134 7.89 -27.53 1.07
CA LEU A 134 6.58 -27.86 0.52
C LEU A 134 6.65 -28.70 -0.76
N LYS A 135 7.84 -28.98 -1.30
CA LYS A 135 8.03 -29.52 -2.65
C LYS A 135 7.16 -30.77 -2.93
N ASP A 136 7.13 -31.71 -1.99
CA ASP A 136 6.43 -32.99 -2.11
C ASP A 136 4.96 -32.93 -1.63
N GLN A 137 4.50 -31.78 -1.12
CA GLN A 137 3.14 -31.63 -0.62
C GLN A 137 2.14 -31.44 -1.76
N ASP A 138 0.96 -31.97 -1.59
CA ASP A 138 -0.18 -31.74 -2.50
C ASP A 138 -0.56 -30.25 -2.49
N PHE A 139 -0.50 -29.62 -3.66
CA PHE A 139 -0.81 -28.20 -3.83
C PHE A 139 -2.20 -27.80 -3.36
N THR A 140 -3.16 -28.72 -3.37
CA THR A 140 -4.53 -28.47 -2.91
C THR A 140 -4.66 -28.42 -1.39
N ARG A 141 -3.67 -28.95 -0.65
CA ARG A 141 -3.69 -29.12 0.81
C ARG A 141 -2.89 -28.08 1.58
N ILE A 142 -2.23 -27.16 0.88
CA ILE A 142 -1.46 -26.06 1.51
C ILE A 142 -2.35 -24.85 1.79
N SER A 143 -1.91 -23.94 2.69
CA SER A 143 -2.59 -22.68 2.98
C SER A 143 -2.60 -21.73 1.79
N ASP A 144 -3.53 -20.75 1.79
CA ASP A 144 -3.60 -19.75 0.71
C ASP A 144 -2.32 -18.92 0.60
N GLY A 145 -1.67 -18.56 1.72
CA GLY A 145 -0.38 -17.88 1.71
C GLY A 145 0.77 -18.73 1.15
N GLN A 146 0.81 -20.04 1.48
CA GLN A 146 1.75 -20.98 0.87
C GLN A 146 1.48 -21.12 -0.63
N ARG A 147 0.21 -21.24 -1.01
CA ARG A 147 -0.20 -21.31 -2.42
C ARG A 147 0.27 -20.10 -3.20
N GLN A 148 0.12 -18.90 -2.65
CA GLN A 148 0.57 -17.66 -3.30
C GLN A 148 2.09 -17.67 -3.53
N ARG A 149 2.89 -18.14 -2.56
CA ARG A 149 4.35 -18.28 -2.71
C ARG A 149 4.74 -19.33 -3.76
N ILE A 150 4.05 -20.46 -3.80
CA ILE A 150 4.26 -21.48 -4.86
C ILE A 150 3.94 -20.90 -6.24
N MET A 151 2.86 -20.14 -6.38
CA MET A 151 2.52 -19.48 -7.64
C MET A 151 3.53 -18.40 -8.03
N LEU A 152 4.12 -17.70 -7.06
CA LEU A 152 5.24 -16.78 -7.33
C LEU A 152 6.48 -17.56 -7.78
N ALA A 153 6.83 -18.68 -7.11
CA ALA A 153 7.93 -19.55 -7.53
C ALA A 153 7.75 -20.01 -8.99
N ARG A 154 6.53 -20.43 -9.34
CA ARG A 154 6.17 -20.81 -10.72
C ARG A 154 6.44 -19.68 -11.71
N ALA A 155 6.02 -18.45 -11.39
CA ALA A 155 6.23 -17.29 -12.25
C ALA A 155 7.72 -16.91 -12.37
N ILE A 156 8.49 -16.99 -11.28
CA ILE A 156 9.93 -16.74 -11.25
C ILE A 156 10.70 -17.83 -12.01
N CYS A 157 10.30 -19.10 -11.86
CA CYS A 157 10.90 -20.26 -12.53
C CYS A 157 10.84 -20.12 -14.06
N GLN A 158 9.89 -19.38 -14.58
CA GLN A 158 9.79 -19.05 -16.01
C GLN A 158 10.93 -18.12 -16.49
N GLU A 159 11.70 -17.49 -15.57
CA GLU A 159 12.77 -16.52 -15.86
C GLU A 159 12.31 -15.38 -16.78
N PRO A 160 11.19 -14.72 -16.46
CA PRO A 160 10.62 -13.70 -17.34
C PRO A 160 11.42 -12.40 -17.32
N GLU A 161 11.27 -11.58 -18.38
CA GLU A 161 11.75 -10.19 -18.40
C GLU A 161 10.71 -9.22 -17.82
N ILE A 162 9.42 -9.59 -17.93
CA ILE A 162 8.29 -8.87 -17.30
C ILE A 162 7.45 -9.83 -16.45
N LEU A 163 7.10 -9.39 -15.26
CA LEU A 163 6.20 -10.07 -14.34
C LEU A 163 4.94 -9.25 -14.13
N ILE A 164 3.79 -9.83 -14.44
CA ILE A 164 2.47 -9.22 -14.25
C ILE A 164 1.79 -9.88 -13.06
N LEU A 165 1.38 -9.07 -12.07
CA LEU A 165 0.79 -9.54 -10.82
C LEU A 165 -0.51 -8.81 -10.53
N ASP A 166 -1.60 -9.55 -10.32
CA ASP A 166 -2.87 -8.96 -9.91
C ASP A 166 -3.13 -9.28 -8.43
N GLU A 167 -3.06 -8.26 -7.59
CA GLU A 167 -3.25 -8.32 -6.13
C GLU A 167 -2.43 -9.42 -5.44
N PRO A 168 -1.10 -9.49 -5.65
CA PRO A 168 -0.29 -10.62 -5.20
C PRO A 168 -0.17 -10.74 -3.68
N THR A 169 -0.53 -9.71 -2.92
CA THR A 169 -0.41 -9.67 -1.45
C THR A 169 -1.71 -9.97 -0.71
N SER A 170 -2.84 -10.14 -1.41
CA SER A 170 -4.19 -10.16 -0.83
C SER A 170 -4.44 -11.27 0.20
N TYR A 171 -3.70 -12.38 0.17
CA TYR A 171 -3.87 -13.52 1.09
C TYR A 171 -2.65 -13.75 1.98
N LEU A 172 -1.71 -12.81 2.00
CA LEU A 172 -0.49 -12.91 2.77
C LEU A 172 -0.64 -12.13 4.09
N ASP A 173 -0.10 -12.68 5.17
CA ASP A 173 0.13 -11.92 6.39
C ASP A 173 1.31 -10.93 6.23
N VAL A 174 1.48 -10.04 7.19
CA VAL A 174 2.48 -8.96 7.12
C VAL A 174 3.89 -9.49 6.85
N LYS A 175 4.28 -10.61 7.50
CA LYS A 175 5.59 -11.22 7.32
C LYS A 175 5.79 -11.63 5.85
N TYR A 176 4.86 -12.38 5.30
CA TYR A 176 4.97 -12.89 3.93
C TYR A 176 4.79 -11.81 2.86
N LYS A 177 4.03 -10.74 3.14
CA LYS A 177 3.99 -9.55 2.28
C LYS A 177 5.38 -8.91 2.13
N LEU A 178 6.07 -8.71 3.25
CA LEU A 178 7.41 -8.13 3.23
C LEU A 178 8.45 -9.04 2.55
N GLU A 179 8.39 -10.35 2.80
CA GLU A 179 9.24 -11.33 2.11
C GLU A 179 8.99 -11.32 0.60
N PHE A 180 7.72 -11.32 0.18
CA PHE A 180 7.32 -11.24 -1.23
C PHE A 180 7.89 -10.01 -1.93
N LEU A 181 7.71 -8.82 -1.32
CA LEU A 181 8.24 -7.57 -1.88
C LEU A 181 9.77 -7.54 -1.91
N SER A 182 10.44 -8.12 -0.90
CA SER A 182 11.90 -8.26 -0.87
C SER A 182 12.41 -9.11 -2.02
N VAL A 183 11.73 -10.21 -2.33
CA VAL A 183 12.07 -11.07 -3.49
C VAL A 183 11.94 -10.28 -4.81
N LEU A 184 10.85 -9.52 -4.99
CA LEU A 184 10.68 -8.69 -6.19
C LEU A 184 11.79 -7.64 -6.31
N GLN A 185 12.17 -6.97 -5.22
CA GLN A 185 13.27 -6.00 -5.22
C GLN A 185 14.61 -6.65 -5.54
N GLU A 186 14.87 -7.85 -5.02
CA GLU A 186 16.09 -8.60 -5.32
C GLU A 186 16.17 -8.96 -6.81
N MET A 187 15.08 -9.48 -7.38
CA MET A 187 15.00 -9.82 -8.80
C MET A 187 15.13 -8.59 -9.70
N LYS A 188 14.48 -7.47 -9.33
CA LYS A 188 14.66 -6.18 -10.01
C LYS A 188 16.14 -5.80 -10.06
N ARG A 189 16.84 -5.86 -8.93
CA ARG A 189 18.26 -5.46 -8.84
C ARG A 189 19.20 -6.42 -9.59
N LYS A 190 19.02 -7.74 -9.38
CA LYS A 190 19.93 -8.76 -9.91
C LYS A 190 19.65 -9.13 -11.35
N LYS A 191 18.37 -9.30 -11.71
CA LYS A 191 17.95 -9.80 -13.04
C LYS A 191 17.35 -8.73 -13.95
N LYS A 192 17.26 -7.46 -13.49
CA LYS A 192 16.58 -6.37 -14.21
C LYS A 192 15.13 -6.72 -14.57
N LEU A 193 14.47 -7.48 -13.68
CA LEU A 193 13.07 -7.84 -13.83
C LEU A 193 12.20 -6.57 -13.82
N THR A 194 11.37 -6.43 -14.83
CA THR A 194 10.33 -5.38 -14.87
C THR A 194 9.05 -5.96 -14.25
N VAL A 195 8.37 -5.20 -13.38
CA VAL A 195 7.15 -5.66 -12.72
C VAL A 195 6.02 -4.67 -12.98
N ILE A 196 4.86 -5.18 -13.38
CA ILE A 196 3.62 -4.41 -13.47
C ILE A 196 2.60 -5.12 -12.58
N MET A 197 2.12 -4.46 -11.53
CA MET A 197 1.24 -5.11 -10.57
C MET A 197 0.11 -4.20 -10.08
N SER A 198 -0.94 -4.79 -9.53
CA SER A 198 -1.93 -4.07 -8.75
C SER A 198 -1.73 -4.33 -7.27
N LEU A 199 -1.90 -3.32 -6.43
CA LEU A 199 -1.94 -3.44 -4.98
C LEU A 199 -3.13 -2.69 -4.41
N HIS A 200 -3.62 -3.17 -3.25
CA HIS A 200 -4.63 -2.48 -2.45
C HIS A 200 -4.00 -1.64 -1.35
N GLU A 201 -2.88 -2.11 -0.81
CA GLU A 201 -2.17 -1.45 0.27
C GLU A 201 -1.29 -0.33 -0.29
N ILE A 202 -1.66 0.90 0.00
CA ILE A 202 -1.00 2.11 -0.53
C ILE A 202 0.43 2.20 0.01
N GLU A 203 0.63 1.86 1.29
CA GLU A 203 1.91 1.87 1.96
C GLU A 203 2.89 0.88 1.29
N LEU A 204 2.40 -0.28 0.86
CA LEU A 204 3.22 -1.24 0.13
C LEU A 204 3.53 -0.76 -1.28
N ALA A 205 2.57 -0.11 -1.95
CA ALA A 205 2.82 0.50 -3.26
C ALA A 205 3.87 1.62 -3.17
N GLU A 206 3.83 2.45 -2.14
CA GLU A 206 4.83 3.49 -1.90
C GLU A 206 6.24 2.92 -1.71
N ILE A 207 6.38 1.83 -0.94
CA ILE A 207 7.68 1.23 -0.61
C ILE A 207 8.33 0.53 -1.82
N ILE A 208 7.53 -0.10 -2.69
CA ILE A 208 8.07 -1.01 -3.71
C ILE A 208 8.21 -0.37 -5.08
N SER A 209 7.38 0.65 -5.41
CA SER A 209 7.22 1.13 -6.77
C SER A 209 8.24 2.19 -7.17
N ASP A 210 8.70 2.14 -8.41
CA ASP A 210 9.35 3.27 -9.07
C ASP A 210 8.30 4.27 -9.56
N HIS A 211 7.17 3.75 -10.08
CA HIS A 211 6.03 4.56 -10.51
C HIS A 211 4.72 3.96 -10.02
N ILE A 212 3.78 4.82 -9.70
CA ILE A 212 2.41 4.48 -9.36
C ILE A 212 1.48 4.99 -10.45
N LEU A 213 0.57 4.13 -10.90
CA LEU A 213 -0.51 4.44 -11.83
C LEU A 213 -1.84 4.45 -11.08
N CYS A 214 -2.45 5.60 -10.98
CA CYS A 214 -3.74 5.77 -10.31
C CYS A 214 -4.88 5.66 -11.30
N ILE A 215 -5.84 4.77 -11.01
CA ILE A 215 -7.02 4.55 -11.84
C ILE A 215 -8.25 4.95 -11.06
N ARG A 216 -9.01 5.91 -11.60
CA ARG A 216 -10.25 6.42 -11.03
C ARG A 216 -11.29 6.60 -12.13
N GLU A 217 -12.54 6.25 -11.83
CA GLU A 217 -13.65 6.45 -12.77
C GLU A 217 -13.36 5.92 -14.19
N HIS A 218 -12.74 4.72 -14.24
CA HIS A 218 -12.36 4.05 -15.50
C HIS A 218 -11.41 4.86 -16.39
N ARG A 219 -10.50 5.61 -15.81
CA ARG A 219 -9.45 6.33 -16.54
C ARG A 219 -8.15 6.37 -15.72
N VAL A 220 -7.05 6.58 -16.39
CA VAL A 220 -5.79 6.94 -15.76
C VAL A 220 -5.90 8.38 -15.25
N ASP A 221 -5.88 8.56 -13.93
CA ASP A 221 -6.01 9.88 -13.29
C ASP A 221 -4.65 10.52 -13.08
N ARG A 222 -3.67 9.74 -12.60
CA ARG A 222 -2.28 10.18 -12.39
C ARG A 222 -1.29 9.05 -12.63
N MET A 223 -0.08 9.41 -13.05
CA MET A 223 1.08 8.53 -13.07
C MET A 223 2.33 9.34 -12.70
N GLY A 224 3.20 8.76 -11.88
CA GLY A 224 4.45 9.37 -11.45
C GLY A 224 5.15 8.53 -10.39
N THR A 225 6.23 9.06 -9.84
CA THR A 225 6.87 8.48 -8.66
C THR A 225 5.92 8.51 -7.45
N PRO A 226 6.10 7.65 -6.43
CA PRO A 226 5.28 7.70 -5.23
C PRO A 226 5.14 9.11 -4.64
N ALA A 227 6.24 9.85 -4.54
CA ALA A 227 6.25 11.21 -4.00
C ALA A 227 5.47 12.24 -4.83
N GLU A 228 5.39 12.06 -6.16
CA GLU A 228 4.62 12.93 -7.05
C GLU A 228 3.12 12.63 -7.04
N VAL A 229 2.78 11.36 -6.80
CA VAL A 229 1.40 10.89 -6.89
C VAL A 229 0.68 10.97 -5.56
N LEU A 230 1.35 10.59 -4.46
CA LEU A 230 0.77 10.50 -3.12
C LEU A 230 0.85 11.85 -2.39
N ASP A 231 0.40 12.92 -3.04
CA ASP A 231 0.33 14.23 -2.44
C ASP A 231 -0.86 14.34 -1.46
N LYS A 232 -0.80 15.35 -0.59
CA LYS A 232 -1.77 15.53 0.49
C LYS A 232 -3.22 15.63 0.01
N GLY A 233 -4.08 14.75 0.54
CA GLY A 233 -5.50 14.68 0.25
C GLY A 233 -5.84 13.94 -1.05
N TYR A 234 -4.85 13.50 -1.82
CA TYR A 234 -5.11 12.79 -3.07
C TYR A 234 -5.70 11.39 -2.86
N ILE A 235 -5.21 10.66 -1.88
CA ILE A 235 -5.73 9.33 -1.57
C ILE A 235 -7.20 9.37 -1.17
N ALA A 236 -7.58 10.35 -0.34
CA ALA A 236 -8.97 10.56 0.03
C ALA A 236 -9.85 10.81 -1.20
N LYS A 237 -9.35 11.56 -2.19
CA LYS A 237 -10.01 11.81 -3.47
C LYS A 237 -10.05 10.56 -4.36
N LEU A 238 -8.93 9.82 -4.46
CA LEU A 238 -8.82 8.61 -5.29
C LEU A 238 -9.82 7.53 -4.87
N PHE A 239 -9.96 7.33 -3.55
CA PHE A 239 -10.84 6.31 -2.98
C PHE A 239 -12.21 6.82 -2.54
N ASP A 240 -12.52 8.10 -2.84
CA ASP A 240 -13.78 8.74 -2.48
C ASP A 240 -14.12 8.63 -0.99
N ILE A 241 -13.11 8.88 -0.12
CA ILE A 241 -13.26 8.78 1.32
C ILE A 241 -14.13 9.95 1.81
N THR A 242 -15.38 9.66 2.14
CA THR A 242 -16.35 10.63 2.64
C THR A 242 -16.56 10.53 4.15
N ALA A 243 -16.15 9.43 4.76
CA ALA A 243 -16.26 9.19 6.21
C ALA A 243 -14.90 8.86 6.79
N GLY A 244 -14.43 9.68 7.73
CA GLY A 244 -13.09 9.54 8.31
C GLY A 244 -12.02 10.29 7.52
N SER A 245 -10.77 9.91 7.74
CA SER A 245 -9.61 10.54 7.09
C SER A 245 -8.52 9.50 6.80
N TYR A 246 -7.72 9.81 5.81
CA TYR A 246 -6.46 9.13 5.50
C TYR A 246 -5.34 10.17 5.60
N GLU A 247 -4.29 9.87 6.32
CA GLU A 247 -3.09 10.72 6.46
C GLU A 247 -1.95 10.13 5.62
N GLU A 248 -1.60 10.80 4.55
CA GLU A 248 -0.63 10.32 3.57
C GLU A 248 0.79 10.16 4.15
N THR A 249 1.16 11.00 5.11
CA THR A 249 2.52 10.96 5.71
C THR A 249 2.76 9.70 6.53
N THR A 250 1.72 9.15 7.15
CA THR A 250 1.82 8.02 8.09
C THR A 250 1.05 6.79 7.64
N GLY A 251 0.27 6.88 6.57
CA GLY A 251 -0.64 5.81 6.11
C GLY A 251 -1.81 5.54 7.07
N ASN A 252 -2.02 6.39 8.08
CA ASN A 252 -3.03 6.16 9.10
C ASN A 252 -4.44 6.49 8.59
N VAL A 253 -5.38 5.62 8.94
CA VAL A 253 -6.81 5.85 8.77
C VAL A 253 -7.45 6.12 10.12
N GLU A 254 -8.33 7.12 10.18
CA GLU A 254 -9.12 7.42 11.37
C GLU A 254 -10.62 7.53 11.02
N LEU A 255 -11.46 7.08 11.93
CA LEU A 255 -12.91 7.23 11.82
C LEU A 255 -13.33 8.68 12.01
N PRO A 256 -14.59 9.07 11.69
CA PRO A 256 -15.03 10.45 11.88
C PRO A 256 -14.89 10.92 13.33
N ALA A 257 -14.50 12.18 13.50
CA ALA A 257 -14.45 12.83 14.80
C ALA A 257 -15.84 12.85 15.48
N PRO A 258 -15.93 12.71 16.82
CA PRO A 258 -17.16 12.92 17.56
C PRO A 258 -17.67 14.35 17.37
N ARG A 259 -19.00 14.50 17.24
CA ARG A 259 -19.65 15.82 17.07
C ARG A 259 -20.33 16.25 18.34
N GLY A 260 -20.32 17.53 18.64
CA GLY A 260 -20.97 18.12 19.81
C GLY A 260 -20.13 19.20 20.48
N GLU A 261 -20.56 19.65 21.64
CA GLU A 261 -19.79 20.55 22.48
C GLU A 261 -18.60 19.84 23.09
N LEU A 262 -17.46 20.52 23.21
CA LEU A 262 -16.23 19.96 23.75
C LEU A 262 -16.41 19.60 25.22
N GLU A 263 -16.22 18.33 25.56
CA GLU A 263 -16.38 17.84 26.92
C GLU A 263 -15.04 17.63 27.64
N VAL A 264 -14.03 17.28 26.92
CA VAL A 264 -12.72 16.87 27.44
C VAL A 264 -11.61 17.66 26.76
N PHE A 265 -10.64 18.11 27.56
CA PHE A 265 -9.37 18.60 27.03
C PHE A 265 -8.29 17.54 27.23
N VAL A 266 -7.55 17.20 26.19
CA VAL A 266 -6.46 16.21 26.27
C VAL A 266 -5.12 16.91 26.13
N MET A 267 -4.27 16.77 27.13
CA MET A 267 -2.89 17.23 27.10
C MET A 267 -1.99 16.05 26.80
N ALA A 268 -1.46 16.01 25.58
CA ALA A 268 -0.66 14.90 25.05
C ALA A 268 0.62 15.40 24.36
N GLY A 269 1.31 14.55 23.68
CA GLY A 269 2.51 14.82 22.90
C GLY A 269 3.48 13.64 22.94
N GLY A 270 4.33 13.54 21.90
CA GLY A 270 5.30 12.46 21.77
C GLY A 270 4.68 11.07 21.60
N GLY A 271 3.48 10.99 21.04
CA GLY A 271 2.77 9.73 20.80
C GLY A 271 1.90 9.26 21.97
N SER A 272 1.83 10.00 23.09
CA SER A 272 1.07 9.60 24.27
C SER A 272 -0.44 9.75 24.13
N GLY A 273 -0.90 10.56 23.18
CA GLY A 273 -2.32 10.94 23.02
C GLY A 273 -3.13 9.99 22.16
N ARG A 274 -2.51 9.30 21.22
CA ARG A 274 -3.19 8.52 20.20
C ARG A 274 -4.23 7.51 20.75
N SER A 275 -3.86 6.79 21.80
CA SER A 275 -4.75 5.80 22.43
C SER A 275 -5.97 6.47 23.08
N VAL A 276 -5.76 7.63 23.70
CA VAL A 276 -6.81 8.43 24.36
C VAL A 276 -7.76 9.03 23.33
N TYR A 277 -7.24 9.63 22.27
CA TYR A 277 -8.05 10.18 21.18
C TYR A 277 -8.98 9.13 20.57
N ARG A 278 -8.42 7.93 20.28
CA ARG A 278 -9.23 6.82 19.77
C ARG A 278 -10.21 6.25 20.78
N LYS A 279 -9.90 6.30 22.09
CA LYS A 279 -10.85 5.94 23.14
C LYS A 279 -12.03 6.92 23.15
N LEU A 280 -11.76 8.22 23.21
CA LEU A 280 -12.79 9.27 23.19
C LEU A 280 -13.64 9.22 21.91
N GLN A 281 -13.00 8.94 20.77
CA GLN A 281 -13.72 8.75 19.49
C GLN A 281 -14.70 7.57 19.58
N ARG A 282 -14.29 6.41 20.13
CA ARG A 282 -15.17 5.23 20.30
C ARG A 282 -16.31 5.50 21.29
N GLU A 283 -16.08 6.31 22.31
CA GLU A 283 -17.07 6.72 23.30
C GLU A 283 -18.02 7.81 22.77
N GLY A 284 -17.73 8.37 21.60
CA GLY A 284 -18.50 9.47 21.03
C GLY A 284 -18.35 10.79 21.77
N THR A 285 -17.26 10.94 22.56
CA THR A 285 -17.00 12.13 23.40
C THR A 285 -16.20 13.16 22.62
N PRO A 286 -16.78 14.36 22.34
CA PRO A 286 -16.05 15.44 21.67
C PRO A 286 -14.97 16.01 22.59
N PHE A 287 -13.78 16.22 22.04
CA PHE A 287 -12.63 16.69 22.81
C PHE A 287 -11.80 17.74 22.06
N ALA A 288 -11.10 18.56 22.82
CA ALA A 288 -10.02 19.40 22.35
C ALA A 288 -8.68 18.81 22.78
N THR A 289 -7.62 19.16 22.08
CA THR A 289 -6.26 18.76 22.47
C THR A 289 -5.25 19.85 22.18
N GLY A 290 -4.18 19.88 22.97
CA GLY A 290 -3.06 20.81 22.78
C GLY A 290 -2.28 20.99 24.12
N ILE A 291 -1.22 21.78 24.14
CA ILE A 291 -0.63 22.46 22.98
C ILE A 291 0.32 21.46 22.31
N LEU A 292 0.12 21.19 21.02
CA LEU A 292 0.97 20.28 20.26
C LEU A 292 1.89 21.05 19.30
N PHE A 293 3.07 20.52 19.03
CA PHE A 293 3.84 20.96 17.88
C PHE A 293 3.30 20.30 16.60
N ARG A 294 3.35 21.00 15.45
CA ARG A 294 2.84 20.46 14.18
C ARG A 294 3.60 19.24 13.67
N ASN A 295 4.82 19.01 14.18
CA ASN A 295 5.63 17.80 13.88
C ASN A 295 5.51 16.72 14.99
N ASP A 296 4.62 16.90 15.97
CA ASP A 296 4.38 15.89 17.00
C ASP A 296 3.73 14.64 16.43
N LEU A 297 4.09 13.47 16.94
CA LEU A 297 3.53 12.17 16.55
C LEU A 297 2.02 12.08 16.77
N ASP A 298 1.48 12.81 17.74
CA ASP A 298 0.05 12.85 18.04
C ASP A 298 -0.72 13.81 17.12
N TYR A 299 -0.04 14.76 16.46
CA TYR A 299 -0.69 15.82 15.69
C TYR A 299 -1.58 15.32 14.55
N PRO A 300 -1.16 14.35 13.70
CA PRO A 300 -2.02 13.84 12.63
C PRO A 300 -3.32 13.22 13.16
N THR A 301 -3.22 12.37 14.20
CA THR A 301 -4.39 11.74 14.82
C THR A 301 -5.28 12.77 15.51
N ALA A 302 -4.69 13.77 16.18
CA ALA A 302 -5.40 14.87 16.80
C ALA A 302 -6.23 15.65 15.76
N ARG A 303 -5.62 15.98 14.61
CA ARG A 303 -6.33 16.68 13.52
C ARG A 303 -7.52 15.90 12.96
N ALA A 304 -7.41 14.58 12.96
CA ALA A 304 -8.48 13.71 12.45
C ALA A 304 -9.64 13.55 13.45
N LEU A 305 -9.35 13.49 14.74
CA LEU A 305 -10.32 13.06 15.76
C LEU A 305 -10.77 14.15 16.74
N ALA A 306 -9.97 15.20 16.96
CA ALA A 306 -10.34 16.26 17.88
C ALA A 306 -11.27 17.29 17.22
N GLY A 307 -12.27 17.77 17.96
CA GLY A 307 -13.10 18.89 17.53
C GLY A 307 -12.32 20.20 17.44
N LYS A 308 -11.26 20.35 18.27
CA LYS A 308 -10.33 21.47 18.22
C LYS A 308 -8.93 21.02 18.57
N VAL A 309 -7.96 21.41 17.75
CA VAL A 309 -6.52 21.18 17.99
C VAL A 309 -5.85 22.53 18.18
N ILE A 310 -5.15 22.69 19.30
CA ILE A 310 -4.30 23.85 19.57
C ILE A 310 -2.88 23.43 19.27
N ALA A 311 -2.26 24.06 18.28
CA ALA A 311 -0.94 23.68 17.81
C ALA A 311 -0.09 24.91 17.47
N THR A 312 1.22 24.74 17.62
CA THR A 312 2.25 25.71 17.27
C THR A 312 3.23 25.14 16.27
N GLU A 313 4.05 26.00 15.66
CA GLU A 313 5.08 25.57 14.72
C GLU A 313 6.17 24.76 15.44
N ALA A 314 6.78 23.84 14.68
CA ALA A 314 7.82 22.97 15.19
C ALA A 314 9.06 23.78 15.60
N PHE A 315 9.64 23.44 16.75
CA PHE A 315 10.87 24.03 17.28
C PHE A 315 10.81 25.52 17.60
N GLU A 316 9.63 26.13 17.58
CA GLU A 316 9.40 27.53 17.99
C GLU A 316 8.83 27.58 19.40
N PRO A 317 9.15 28.65 20.17
CA PRO A 317 8.50 28.87 21.47
C PRO A 317 6.98 28.98 21.31
N VAL A 318 6.24 28.42 22.25
CA VAL A 318 4.78 28.54 22.24
C VAL A 318 4.39 30.00 22.49
N PRO A 319 3.61 30.64 21.60
CA PRO A 319 3.14 32.01 21.80
C PRO A 319 2.21 32.10 23.02
N ARG A 320 2.28 33.19 23.75
CA ARG A 320 1.38 33.42 24.92
C ARG A 320 -0.10 33.41 24.54
N GLU A 321 -0.42 33.82 23.33
CA GLU A 321 -1.78 33.79 22.79
C GLU A 321 -2.31 32.38 22.69
N THR A 322 -1.44 31.42 22.24
CA THR A 322 -1.76 30.00 22.12
C THR A 322 -2.05 29.38 23.50
N LEU A 323 -1.27 29.72 24.51
CA LEU A 323 -1.56 29.31 25.90
C LEU A 323 -2.89 29.86 26.39
N GLN A 324 -3.20 31.15 26.09
CA GLN A 324 -4.47 31.76 26.49
C GLN A 324 -5.66 31.09 25.76
N GLU A 325 -5.52 30.76 24.50
CA GLU A 325 -6.53 29.98 23.77
C GLU A 325 -6.76 28.62 24.44
N ALA A 326 -5.68 27.93 24.83
CA ALA A 326 -5.78 26.65 25.53
C ALA A 326 -6.51 26.76 26.86
N LYS A 327 -6.21 27.78 27.68
CA LYS A 327 -6.90 28.08 28.95
C LYS A 327 -8.40 28.36 28.73
N ASN A 328 -8.74 29.11 27.69
CA ASN A 328 -10.13 29.45 27.36
C ASN A 328 -10.93 28.20 26.94
N ILE A 329 -10.34 27.31 26.15
CA ILE A 329 -11.01 26.09 25.72
C ILE A 329 -11.14 25.12 26.89
N LEU A 330 -10.09 24.93 27.67
CA LEU A 330 -10.11 24.05 28.84
C LEU A 330 -11.14 24.49 29.88
N SER A 331 -11.35 25.81 30.10
CA SER A 331 -12.35 26.30 31.04
C SER A 331 -13.79 25.93 30.65
N ASN A 332 -14.04 25.60 29.38
CA ASN A 332 -15.35 25.15 28.90
C ASN A 332 -15.46 23.61 28.85
N CYS A 333 -14.41 22.89 29.14
CA CYS A 333 -14.43 21.43 29.22
C CYS A 333 -14.78 20.97 30.65
N LYS A 334 -15.35 19.75 30.75
CA LYS A 334 -15.68 19.14 32.04
C LYS A 334 -14.45 18.64 32.78
N LYS A 335 -13.45 18.18 32.07
CA LYS A 335 -12.18 17.63 32.62
C LYS A 335 -11.01 17.79 31.70
N LEU A 336 -9.81 17.66 32.28
CA LEU A 336 -8.52 17.53 31.61
C LEU A 336 -8.02 16.10 31.74
N ILE A 337 -7.65 15.47 30.61
CA ILE A 337 -6.89 14.23 30.60
C ILE A 337 -5.43 14.57 30.29
N CYS A 338 -4.53 14.29 31.25
CA CYS A 338 -3.10 14.50 31.08
C CYS A 338 -2.40 13.17 30.77
N CYS A 339 -1.85 13.06 29.56
CA CYS A 339 -1.11 11.87 29.09
C CYS A 339 0.40 12.00 29.30
N ARG A 340 0.86 13.08 29.94
CA ARG A 340 2.28 13.40 30.10
C ARG A 340 2.72 13.22 31.55
N LYS A 341 3.90 12.65 31.78
CA LYS A 341 4.55 12.52 33.09
C LYS A 341 5.48 13.70 33.41
N SER A 342 5.99 14.35 32.37
CA SER A 342 6.90 15.50 32.49
C SER A 342 6.85 16.33 31.20
N PHE A 343 7.26 17.56 31.29
CA PHE A 343 7.32 18.51 30.19
C PHE A 343 8.77 18.90 29.91
N GLY A 344 9.14 18.97 28.64
CA GLY A 344 10.45 19.41 28.20
C GLY A 344 10.61 20.94 28.25
N SER A 345 11.81 21.43 27.98
CA SER A 345 12.12 22.87 27.99
C SER A 345 11.32 23.70 27.00
N PHE A 346 10.84 23.08 25.91
CA PHE A 346 9.96 23.70 24.90
C PHE A 346 8.46 23.56 25.21
N GLU A 347 8.11 22.88 26.30
CA GLU A 347 6.72 22.58 26.68
C GLU A 347 6.33 23.25 28.02
N LYS A 348 7.03 24.29 28.40
CA LYS A 348 6.74 25.03 29.67
C LYS A 348 5.32 25.56 29.74
N GLU A 349 4.76 25.92 28.60
CA GLU A 349 3.38 26.42 28.51
C GLU A 349 2.38 25.29 28.76
N ASN A 350 2.69 24.03 28.43
CA ASN A 350 1.88 22.89 28.82
C ASN A 350 1.95 22.65 30.35
N GLU A 351 3.12 22.79 30.96
CA GLU A 351 3.27 22.74 32.42
C GLU A 351 2.50 23.86 33.10
N GLU A 352 2.59 25.09 32.55
CA GLU A 352 1.80 26.25 33.07
C GLU A 352 0.30 26.00 32.92
N LEU A 353 -0.15 25.39 31.81
CA LEU A 353 -1.57 25.06 31.60
C LEU A 353 -2.05 24.01 32.59
N LEU A 354 -1.24 23.01 32.91
CA LEU A 354 -1.56 22.01 33.94
C LEU A 354 -1.66 22.59 35.31
N ASN A 355 -0.71 23.43 35.72
CA ASN A 355 -0.70 24.12 37.01
C ASN A 355 -1.93 25.05 37.14
N TRP A 356 -2.24 25.80 36.07
CA TRP A 356 -3.42 26.64 36.03
C TRP A 356 -4.73 25.83 36.16
N ALA A 357 -4.82 24.63 35.53
CA ALA A 357 -5.97 23.76 35.69
C ALA A 357 -6.15 23.28 37.13
N GLN A 358 -5.04 22.96 37.83
CA GLN A 358 -5.06 22.62 39.27
C GLN A 358 -5.55 23.80 40.12
N GLU A 359 -5.04 25.01 39.89
CA GLU A 359 -5.46 26.21 40.59
C GLU A 359 -6.95 26.54 40.38
N LYS A 360 -7.50 26.16 39.24
CA LYS A 360 -8.91 26.33 38.90
C LYS A 360 -9.83 25.20 39.36
N GLU A 361 -9.27 24.20 40.06
CA GLU A 361 -9.98 23.01 40.53
C GLU A 361 -10.69 22.22 39.41
N ILE A 362 -10.13 22.27 38.17
CA ILE A 362 -10.63 21.46 37.05
C ILE A 362 -10.31 20.00 37.34
N GLU A 363 -11.27 19.10 37.08
CA GLU A 363 -11.05 17.66 37.23
C GLU A 363 -9.90 17.19 36.30
N ILE A 364 -8.86 16.59 36.88
CA ILE A 364 -7.68 16.10 36.12
C ILE A 364 -7.57 14.60 36.27
N GLU A 365 -7.64 13.92 35.13
CA GLU A 365 -7.38 12.48 34.98
C GLU A 365 -5.97 12.29 34.43
N PHE A 366 -5.08 11.66 35.19
CA PHE A 366 -3.76 11.28 34.67
C PHE A 366 -3.82 9.90 34.04
N GLN A 367 -3.48 9.80 32.76
CA GLN A 367 -3.34 8.54 32.09
C GLN A 367 -1.85 8.20 31.93
N ASN A 368 -1.45 7.04 32.49
CA ASN A 368 -0.14 6.51 32.20
C ASN A 368 -0.07 6.11 30.73
N ALA A 369 0.76 6.83 29.97
CA ALA A 369 1.20 6.27 28.68
C ALA A 369 1.79 4.89 28.98
N GLY A 370 1.19 3.85 28.42
CA GLY A 370 1.77 2.52 28.49
C GLY A 370 3.22 2.64 28.04
N GLU A 371 4.11 1.97 28.73
CA GLU A 371 5.52 1.91 28.35
C GLU A 371 5.58 1.41 26.90
N ILE A 372 6.12 2.28 26.02
CA ILE A 372 6.42 1.95 24.61
C ILE A 372 7.72 1.13 24.62
#